data_29f80329c908d5b2cc0ffa1d83dbc0ec
#
_entry.id   29f80329c908d5b2cc0ffa1d83dbc0ec
#
_cell.length_a   1.000
_cell.length_b   1.000
_cell.length_c   1.000
_cell.angle_alpha   90.00
_cell.angle_beta   90.00
_cell.angle_gamma   90.00
#
_symmetry.space_group_name_H-M   'P 1'
#
loop_
_entity.id
_entity.type
_entity.pdbx_description
1 polymer ?
#
loop_
_entity_poly.entity_id
_entity_poly.type
_entity_poly.pdbx_seq_one_letter_code
_entity_poly.pdbx_strand_id
1 'polypeptide(L)'
;MKTPFVTREQLENLTQEFPTPFHLYDEAGIRETARALHQAFAWNEGFKEYFAIKATPNPSILKILQEEGCGVDTASYVELLMADKLGFSGKEIMFSSNNTPADEFVYARELGATINLDAYEDIAFLKSVTSIPKVISCRYNPGGVFELGTDIMDNPEEAKFGMTKEQLIQAFIELKELGVEEFGIHALLASNTVSNDYYPELARQLFELAVEVVEKTGVHLGFINLSGGVGVNYKPEQEPNDIAIIGEGVHSVFDEILKPAGLGHVKIYTELGRFMLAAHGLLVTRVTHKKKTYRTYVGVDASAVNLLRPAMYGAYHHITNMDRPEEATEVVDVVGSLCENNDKFAKQRELPVTEIGDLLVIHDTGAHGFSMGYQYNAKLRSAEVLLQEDGQARLIRRAEKPEDYLATLYGFDIEK
;
A
#
# COMPACT_ATOMS: atom_id res chain seq x y z
N MET A 1 7.86 -18.12 14.08
CA MET A 1 7.50 -18.74 12.76
C MET A 1 6.19 -18.09 12.32
N LYS A 2 6.07 -17.68 11.07
CA LYS A 2 4.80 -17.13 10.56
C LYS A 2 3.79 -18.26 10.37
N THR A 3 2.56 -18.06 10.83
CA THR A 3 1.48 -19.06 10.75
C THR A 3 0.44 -18.55 9.74
N PRO A 4 0.03 -19.36 8.76
CA PRO A 4 -1.07 -19.00 7.87
C PRO A 4 -2.38 -18.85 8.67
N PHE A 5 -3.24 -17.92 8.25
CA PHE A 5 -4.58 -17.75 8.86
C PHE A 5 -5.60 -18.82 8.41
N VAL A 6 -5.16 -19.79 7.61
CA VAL A 6 -5.95 -20.94 7.17
C VAL A 6 -5.24 -22.24 7.48
N THR A 7 -6.01 -23.29 7.76
CA THR A 7 -5.49 -24.65 7.92
C THR A 7 -5.24 -25.31 6.57
N ARG A 8 -4.45 -26.38 6.58
CA ARG A 8 -4.22 -27.19 5.38
C ARG A 8 -5.52 -27.73 4.77
N GLU A 9 -6.45 -28.19 5.60
CA GLU A 9 -7.74 -28.72 5.17
C GLU A 9 -8.62 -27.65 4.50
N GLN A 10 -8.70 -26.46 5.12
CA GLN A 10 -9.41 -25.32 4.52
C GLN A 10 -8.80 -24.95 3.17
N LEU A 11 -7.47 -24.91 3.08
CA LEU A 11 -6.80 -24.56 1.84
C LEU A 11 -7.04 -25.58 0.73
N GLU A 12 -7.02 -26.89 1.05
CA GLU A 12 -7.32 -27.93 0.07
C GLU A 12 -8.76 -27.82 -0.45
N ASN A 13 -9.71 -27.52 0.44
CA ASN A 13 -11.10 -27.29 0.01
C ASN A 13 -11.22 -26.06 -0.90
N LEU A 14 -10.50 -24.98 -0.59
CA LEU A 14 -10.47 -23.79 -1.44
C LEU A 14 -9.90 -24.07 -2.84
N THR A 15 -8.87 -24.93 -2.93
CA THR A 15 -8.26 -25.26 -4.22
C THR A 15 -9.15 -26.11 -5.14
N GLN A 16 -10.20 -26.74 -4.60
CA GLN A 16 -11.21 -27.44 -5.42
C GLN A 16 -12.13 -26.45 -6.12
N GLU A 17 -12.40 -25.31 -5.52
CA GLU A 17 -13.25 -24.26 -6.09
C GLU A 17 -12.45 -23.23 -6.88
N PHE A 18 -11.30 -22.85 -6.35
CA PHE A 18 -10.41 -21.81 -6.91
C PHE A 18 -9.06 -22.43 -7.30
N PRO A 19 -8.82 -22.69 -8.60
CA PRO A 19 -7.54 -23.24 -9.04
C PRO A 19 -6.35 -22.34 -8.67
N THR A 20 -5.23 -22.95 -8.24
CA THR A 20 -3.98 -22.22 -8.00
C THR A 20 -3.36 -21.71 -9.31
N PRO A 21 -2.58 -20.60 -9.29
CA PRO A 21 -2.37 -19.76 -8.11
C PRO A 21 -3.53 -18.79 -7.88
N PHE A 22 -3.74 -18.38 -6.63
CA PHE A 22 -4.66 -17.29 -6.29
C PHE A 22 -4.18 -16.52 -5.05
N HIS A 23 -4.59 -15.25 -4.93
CA HIS A 23 -4.43 -14.48 -3.69
C HIS A 23 -5.62 -14.75 -2.77
N LEU A 24 -5.32 -15.01 -1.50
CA LEU A 24 -6.32 -15.20 -0.45
C LEU A 24 -6.18 -14.07 0.58
N TYR A 25 -7.28 -13.38 0.87
CA TYR A 25 -7.34 -12.30 1.88
C TYR A 25 -8.17 -12.71 3.08
N ASP A 26 -7.77 -12.24 4.26
CA ASP A 26 -8.46 -12.47 5.54
C ASP A 26 -9.27 -11.23 5.93
N GLU A 27 -10.59 -11.29 5.81
CA GLU A 27 -11.47 -10.17 6.16
C GLU A 27 -11.37 -9.82 7.65
N ALA A 28 -11.36 -10.82 8.53
CA ALA A 28 -11.31 -10.60 9.98
C ALA A 28 -10.04 -9.84 10.38
N GLY A 29 -8.88 -10.27 9.90
CA GLY A 29 -7.60 -9.61 10.14
C GLY A 29 -7.53 -8.18 9.58
N ILE A 30 -8.10 -7.94 8.40
CA ILE A 30 -8.19 -6.59 7.81
C ILE A 30 -8.99 -5.66 8.72
N ARG A 31 -10.16 -6.09 9.19
CA ARG A 31 -11.01 -5.30 10.09
C ARG A 31 -10.34 -5.05 11.44
N GLU A 32 -9.71 -6.07 12.01
CA GLU A 32 -8.96 -5.95 13.27
C GLU A 32 -7.87 -4.89 13.18
N THR A 33 -7.06 -4.91 12.12
CA THR A 33 -6.00 -3.93 11.90
C THR A 33 -6.56 -2.51 11.73
N ALA A 34 -7.66 -2.34 10.99
CA ALA A 34 -8.31 -1.03 10.83
C ALA A 34 -8.81 -0.48 12.18
N ARG A 35 -9.47 -1.32 12.99
CA ARG A 35 -9.95 -0.95 14.33
C ARG A 35 -8.79 -0.60 15.28
N ALA A 36 -7.70 -1.39 15.25
CA ALA A 36 -6.51 -1.13 16.05
C ALA A 36 -5.86 0.22 15.70
N LEU A 37 -5.77 0.56 14.42
CA LEU A 37 -5.26 1.84 13.96
C LEU A 37 -6.15 3.00 14.44
N HIS A 38 -7.46 2.92 14.27
CA HIS A 38 -8.38 3.94 14.75
C HIS A 38 -8.30 4.12 16.28
N GLN A 39 -8.16 3.01 17.03
CA GLN A 39 -8.00 3.06 18.49
C GLN A 39 -6.68 3.73 18.89
N ALA A 40 -5.58 3.45 18.19
CA ALA A 40 -4.26 4.03 18.50
C ALA A 40 -4.21 5.55 18.30
N PHE A 41 -5.02 6.11 17.41
CA PHE A 41 -5.11 7.53 17.12
C PHE A 41 -6.38 8.20 17.65
N ALA A 42 -7.19 7.52 18.47
CA ALA A 42 -8.45 8.06 19.01
C ALA A 42 -8.28 9.31 19.88
N TRP A 43 -7.05 9.63 20.33
CA TRP A 43 -6.70 10.85 21.04
C TRP A 43 -6.79 12.13 20.19
N ASN A 44 -6.71 12.01 18.84
CA ASN A 44 -6.83 13.13 17.90
C ASN A 44 -8.26 13.17 17.34
N GLU A 45 -9.05 14.14 17.78
CA GLU A 45 -10.40 14.33 17.27
C GLU A 45 -10.37 14.71 15.78
N GLY A 46 -10.86 13.80 14.94
CA GLY A 46 -10.86 13.96 13.48
C GLY A 46 -9.70 13.21 12.79
N PHE A 47 -8.99 12.34 13.51
CA PHE A 47 -8.10 11.37 12.88
C PHE A 47 -8.80 10.65 11.74
N LYS A 48 -8.08 10.43 10.63
CA LYS A 48 -8.60 9.64 9.52
C LYS A 48 -7.48 8.86 8.83
N GLU A 49 -7.75 7.58 8.62
CA GLU A 49 -6.99 6.75 7.69
C GLU A 49 -7.57 6.89 6.29
N TYR A 50 -6.73 7.19 5.32
CA TYR A 50 -7.03 7.14 3.89
C TYR A 50 -6.28 5.96 3.28
N PHE A 51 -6.95 4.82 3.15
CA PHE A 51 -6.29 3.63 2.63
C PHE A 51 -5.74 3.87 1.23
N ALA A 52 -4.44 3.65 1.04
CA ALA A 52 -3.78 3.79 -0.27
C ALA A 52 -4.25 2.71 -1.24
N ILE A 53 -5.15 3.05 -2.19
CA ILE A 53 -5.76 2.10 -3.14
C ILE A 53 -4.71 1.29 -3.92
N LYS A 54 -3.60 1.93 -4.28
CA LYS A 54 -2.46 1.28 -4.97
C LYS A 54 -1.95 0.01 -4.28
N ALA A 55 -2.14 -0.12 -2.97
CA ALA A 55 -1.72 -1.31 -2.24
C ALA A 55 -2.55 -2.54 -2.62
N THR A 56 -3.87 -2.38 -2.78
CA THR A 56 -4.78 -3.46 -3.16
C THR A 56 -6.05 -2.89 -3.80
N PRO A 57 -6.03 -2.60 -5.12
CA PRO A 57 -7.14 -1.97 -5.84
C PRO A 57 -8.26 -2.99 -6.12
N ASN A 58 -8.98 -3.38 -5.07
CA ASN A 58 -10.10 -4.30 -5.15
C ASN A 58 -11.34 -3.72 -4.45
N PRO A 59 -12.46 -3.52 -5.16
CA PRO A 59 -13.68 -2.93 -4.60
C PRO A 59 -14.22 -3.61 -3.34
N SER A 60 -14.08 -4.95 -3.22
CA SER A 60 -14.52 -5.67 -2.04
C SER A 60 -13.67 -5.33 -0.80
N ILE A 61 -12.37 -5.18 -0.97
CA ILE A 61 -11.45 -4.76 0.11
C ILE A 61 -11.72 -3.30 0.50
N LEU A 62 -11.86 -2.41 -0.49
CA LEU A 62 -12.16 -1.00 -0.23
C LEU A 62 -13.48 -0.82 0.52
N LYS A 63 -14.48 -1.65 0.23
CA LYS A 63 -15.76 -1.62 0.95
C LYS A 63 -15.61 -2.04 2.42
N ILE A 64 -14.82 -3.07 2.71
CA ILE A 64 -14.52 -3.49 4.09
C ILE A 64 -13.89 -2.32 4.87
N LEU A 65 -12.90 -1.66 4.28
CA LEU A 65 -12.22 -0.54 4.92
C LEU A 65 -13.13 0.69 5.06
N GLN A 66 -14.03 0.93 4.10
CA GLN A 66 -15.07 1.96 4.21
C GLN A 66 -16.00 1.71 5.39
N GLU A 67 -16.44 0.46 5.58
CA GLU A 67 -17.27 0.05 6.71
C GLU A 67 -16.57 0.24 8.06
N GLU A 68 -15.24 0.14 8.09
CA GLU A 68 -14.41 0.43 9.28
C GLU A 68 -14.06 1.93 9.43
N GLY A 69 -14.62 2.81 8.59
CA GLY A 69 -14.45 4.27 8.71
C GLY A 69 -13.26 4.87 7.95
N CYS A 70 -12.53 4.08 7.18
CA CYS A 70 -11.43 4.58 6.35
C CYS A 70 -11.95 5.39 5.15
N GLY A 71 -11.23 6.43 4.76
CA GLY A 71 -11.28 7.03 3.45
C GLY A 71 -10.33 6.30 2.48
N VAL A 72 -10.09 6.91 1.33
CA VAL A 72 -9.17 6.38 0.32
C VAL A 72 -8.17 7.43 -0.13
N ASP A 73 -6.90 7.02 -0.27
CA ASP A 73 -5.88 7.75 -1.00
C ASP A 73 -5.80 7.20 -2.42
N THR A 74 -5.93 8.11 -3.40
CA THR A 74 -5.97 7.83 -4.83
C THR A 74 -4.81 8.53 -5.54
N ALA A 75 -4.24 7.89 -6.56
CA ALA A 75 -3.09 8.41 -7.30
C ALA A 75 -3.26 8.30 -8.84
N SER A 76 -4.47 8.00 -9.32
CA SER A 76 -4.75 7.88 -10.76
C SER A 76 -6.25 8.04 -11.06
N TYR A 77 -6.56 8.27 -12.35
CA TYR A 77 -7.94 8.36 -12.82
C TYR A 77 -8.77 7.12 -12.46
N VAL A 78 -8.20 5.93 -12.63
CA VAL A 78 -8.91 4.66 -12.37
C VAL A 78 -9.17 4.48 -10.87
N GLU A 79 -8.26 4.89 -10.00
CA GLU A 79 -8.47 4.84 -8.55
C GLU A 79 -9.55 5.85 -8.12
N LEU A 80 -9.58 7.05 -8.68
CA LEU A 80 -10.68 8.02 -8.49
C LEU A 80 -12.02 7.44 -8.95
N LEU A 81 -12.06 6.82 -10.14
CA LEU A 81 -13.28 6.18 -10.65
C LEU A 81 -13.74 5.04 -9.73
N MET A 82 -12.81 4.28 -9.16
CA MET A 82 -13.13 3.21 -8.22
C MET A 82 -13.72 3.78 -6.93
N ALA A 83 -13.14 4.86 -6.40
CA ALA A 83 -13.65 5.57 -5.24
C ALA A 83 -15.08 6.10 -5.49
N ASP A 84 -15.32 6.76 -6.62
CA ASP A 84 -16.64 7.26 -7.02
C ASP A 84 -17.69 6.15 -7.09
N LYS A 85 -17.37 5.03 -7.77
CA LYS A 85 -18.28 3.89 -7.90
C LYS A 85 -18.60 3.19 -6.59
N LEU A 86 -17.75 3.32 -5.58
CA LEU A 86 -17.97 2.82 -4.22
C LEU A 86 -18.69 3.83 -3.32
N GLY A 87 -18.96 5.04 -3.82
CA GLY A 87 -19.68 6.09 -3.12
C GLY A 87 -18.81 6.92 -2.17
N PHE A 88 -17.50 6.85 -2.25
CA PHE A 88 -16.64 7.82 -1.59
C PHE A 88 -16.76 9.18 -2.25
N SER A 89 -16.74 10.24 -1.45
CA SER A 89 -16.89 11.60 -1.96
C SER A 89 -16.26 12.65 -1.03
N GLY A 90 -15.88 13.79 -1.60
CA GLY A 90 -15.39 14.92 -0.84
C GLY A 90 -14.21 14.57 0.07
N LYS A 91 -14.37 14.82 1.36
CA LYS A 91 -13.34 14.60 2.39
C LYS A 91 -13.00 13.13 2.66
N GLU A 92 -13.66 12.19 2.00
CA GLU A 92 -13.32 10.77 2.10
C GLU A 92 -12.25 10.36 1.09
N ILE A 93 -11.93 11.24 0.14
CA ILE A 93 -10.93 11.01 -0.90
C ILE A 93 -9.75 11.98 -0.70
N MET A 94 -8.55 11.43 -0.50
CA MET A 94 -7.29 12.10 -0.70
C MET A 94 -6.81 11.80 -2.12
N PHE A 95 -6.31 12.80 -2.84
CA PHE A 95 -5.73 12.62 -4.16
C PHE A 95 -4.27 13.05 -4.13
N SER A 96 -3.37 12.08 -4.01
CA SER A 96 -1.92 12.25 -3.88
C SER A 96 -1.19 11.65 -5.08
N SER A 97 -1.29 12.32 -6.21
CA SER A 97 -0.63 11.97 -7.47
C SER A 97 0.66 12.76 -7.69
N ASN A 98 1.49 12.37 -8.64
CA ASN A 98 2.67 13.10 -9.09
C ASN A 98 2.76 13.09 -10.60
N ASN A 99 3.29 14.17 -11.20
CA ASN A 99 3.21 14.40 -12.65
C ASN A 99 1.77 14.25 -13.18
N THR A 100 0.84 14.84 -12.48
CA THR A 100 -0.60 14.60 -12.59
C THR A 100 -1.17 15.09 -13.94
N PRO A 101 -1.83 14.23 -14.72
CA PRO A 101 -2.55 14.64 -15.94
C PRO A 101 -3.71 15.59 -15.63
N ALA A 102 -4.10 16.39 -16.63
CA ALA A 102 -5.15 17.38 -16.49
C ALA A 102 -6.52 16.79 -16.13
N ASP A 103 -6.88 15.68 -16.75
CA ASP A 103 -8.16 14.98 -16.53
C ASP A 103 -8.27 14.38 -15.13
N GLU A 104 -7.16 13.96 -14.52
CA GLU A 104 -7.13 13.49 -13.15
C GLU A 104 -7.39 14.64 -12.15
N PHE A 105 -6.79 15.81 -12.34
CA PHE A 105 -7.08 16.98 -11.53
C PHE A 105 -8.55 17.44 -11.68
N VAL A 106 -9.07 17.45 -12.89
CA VAL A 106 -10.47 17.81 -13.15
C VAL A 106 -11.40 16.85 -12.42
N TYR A 107 -11.17 15.53 -12.56
CA TYR A 107 -12.02 14.54 -11.94
C TYR A 107 -11.91 14.53 -10.41
N ALA A 108 -10.71 14.64 -9.84
CA ALA A 108 -10.53 14.79 -8.40
C ALA A 108 -11.29 16.01 -7.86
N ARG A 109 -11.26 17.13 -8.61
CA ARG A 109 -11.97 18.35 -8.26
C ARG A 109 -13.50 18.18 -8.35
N GLU A 110 -14.01 17.49 -9.35
CA GLU A 110 -15.44 17.16 -9.50
C GLU A 110 -15.97 16.30 -8.35
N LEU A 111 -15.18 15.33 -7.89
CA LEU A 111 -15.51 14.50 -6.72
C LEU A 111 -15.40 15.25 -5.39
N GLY A 112 -14.82 16.46 -5.39
CA GLY A 112 -14.56 17.23 -4.18
C GLY A 112 -13.44 16.66 -3.33
N ALA A 113 -12.57 15.83 -3.91
CA ALA A 113 -11.42 15.23 -3.22
C ALA A 113 -10.47 16.30 -2.65
N THR A 114 -9.81 15.98 -1.56
CA THR A 114 -8.67 16.78 -1.05
C THR A 114 -7.47 16.54 -1.95
N ILE A 115 -7.09 17.55 -2.72
CA ILE A 115 -5.93 17.45 -3.63
C ILE A 115 -4.65 17.76 -2.84
N ASN A 116 -3.67 16.87 -2.96
CA ASN A 116 -2.32 17.03 -2.44
C ASN A 116 -1.36 17.35 -3.60
N LEU A 117 -0.86 18.59 -3.68
CA LEU A 117 0.08 19.01 -4.71
C LEU A 117 1.47 18.48 -4.43
N ASP A 118 2.07 17.81 -5.41
CA ASP A 118 3.40 17.22 -5.30
C ASP A 118 4.52 18.26 -5.57
N ALA A 119 4.28 19.22 -6.46
CA ALA A 119 5.25 20.23 -6.84
C ALA A 119 4.67 21.66 -6.80
N TYR A 120 5.54 22.66 -6.65
CA TYR A 120 5.14 24.08 -6.65
C TYR A 120 4.49 24.47 -8.00
N GLU A 121 5.00 23.95 -9.08
CA GLU A 121 4.53 24.18 -10.44
C GLU A 121 3.11 23.66 -10.69
N ASP A 122 2.66 22.71 -9.88
CA ASP A 122 1.30 22.16 -9.96
C ASP A 122 0.22 23.20 -9.66
N ILE A 123 0.54 24.28 -8.92
CA ILE A 123 -0.40 25.38 -8.64
C ILE A 123 -0.88 26.03 -9.94
N ALA A 124 0.08 26.43 -10.77
CA ALA A 124 -0.22 27.08 -12.06
C ALA A 124 -0.93 26.11 -13.00
N PHE A 125 -0.53 24.83 -13.00
CA PHE A 125 -1.16 23.81 -13.84
C PHE A 125 -2.58 23.51 -13.38
N LEU A 126 -2.82 23.26 -12.09
CA LEU A 126 -4.17 23.06 -11.54
C LEU A 126 -5.10 24.23 -11.89
N LYS A 127 -4.65 25.47 -11.69
CA LYS A 127 -5.40 26.69 -12.05
C LYS A 127 -5.73 26.77 -13.53
N SER A 128 -4.88 26.22 -14.40
CA SER A 128 -5.11 26.26 -15.86
C SER A 128 -6.16 25.27 -16.34
N VAL A 129 -6.41 24.19 -15.58
CA VAL A 129 -7.30 23.09 -16.00
C VAL A 129 -8.61 23.04 -15.21
N THR A 130 -8.61 23.54 -13.95
CA THR A 130 -9.82 23.58 -13.13
C THR A 130 -9.76 24.71 -12.09
N SER A 131 -10.79 24.84 -11.26
CA SER A 131 -10.82 25.84 -10.17
C SER A 131 -10.01 25.36 -8.94
N ILE A 132 -9.28 26.26 -8.31
CA ILE A 132 -8.60 26.00 -7.04
C ILE A 132 -9.61 25.63 -5.93
N PRO A 133 -9.45 24.52 -5.22
CA PRO A 133 -10.33 24.12 -4.14
C PRO A 133 -10.13 24.98 -2.90
N LYS A 134 -11.11 24.94 -1.96
CA LYS A 134 -11.01 25.64 -0.68
C LYS A 134 -10.11 24.94 0.33
N VAL A 135 -9.92 23.64 0.18
CA VAL A 135 -9.05 22.80 1.00
C VAL A 135 -8.00 22.19 0.08
N ILE A 136 -6.72 22.34 0.41
CA ILE A 136 -5.62 21.81 -0.38
C ILE A 136 -4.47 21.37 0.53
N SER A 137 -3.74 20.36 0.10
CA SER A 137 -2.53 19.90 0.75
C SER A 137 -1.33 20.07 -0.18
N CYS A 138 -0.15 20.21 0.40
CA CYS A 138 1.11 20.20 -0.35
C CYS A 138 2.06 19.19 0.26
N ARG A 139 2.77 18.46 -0.61
CA ARG A 139 3.75 17.46 -0.21
C ARG A 139 5.10 18.13 0.08
N TYR A 140 5.59 17.91 1.27
CA TYR A 140 6.90 18.36 1.70
C TYR A 140 7.98 17.33 1.43
N ASN A 141 9.15 17.80 1.02
CA ASN A 141 10.39 17.04 0.90
C ASN A 141 11.48 17.73 1.72
N PRO A 142 11.98 17.12 2.82
CA PRO A 142 13.00 17.72 3.67
C PRO A 142 14.38 17.80 3.00
N GLY A 143 14.61 17.06 1.89
CA GLY A 143 15.94 16.85 1.34
C GLY A 143 16.83 15.99 2.24
N GLY A 144 18.10 15.86 1.86
CA GLY A 144 19.10 15.11 2.63
C GLY A 144 18.80 13.62 2.77
N VAL A 145 19.24 13.04 3.88
CA VAL A 145 19.07 11.60 4.21
C VAL A 145 18.11 11.47 5.37
N PHE A 146 17.18 10.53 5.25
CA PHE A 146 16.29 10.14 6.35
C PHE A 146 16.82 8.84 6.98
N GLU A 147 17.28 8.90 8.24
CA GLU A 147 17.98 7.79 8.91
C GLU A 147 17.14 6.51 9.06
N LEU A 148 15.81 6.65 9.17
CA LEU A 148 14.86 5.53 9.23
C LEU A 148 14.35 5.11 7.84
N GLY A 149 15.02 5.54 6.77
CA GLY A 149 14.74 5.14 5.39
C GLY A 149 14.97 3.66 5.13
N THR A 150 14.50 3.19 3.97
CA THR A 150 14.67 1.81 3.51
C THR A 150 15.09 1.79 2.05
N ASP A 151 15.67 0.68 1.59
CA ASP A 151 16.09 0.49 0.18
C ASP A 151 14.93 0.47 -0.84
N ILE A 152 13.67 0.64 -0.38
CA ILE A 152 12.49 0.70 -1.26
C ILE A 152 12.27 2.12 -1.82
N MET A 153 12.73 3.14 -1.09
CA MET A 153 12.68 4.53 -1.53
C MET A 153 14.08 5.13 -1.47
N ASP A 154 14.37 5.99 -2.43
CA ASP A 154 15.57 6.83 -2.41
C ASP A 154 15.53 7.79 -1.20
N ASN A 155 16.70 8.31 -0.82
CA ASN A 155 16.76 9.40 0.15
C ASN A 155 15.92 10.59 -0.33
N PRO A 156 15.36 11.42 0.59
CA PRO A 156 14.54 12.56 0.20
C PRO A 156 15.20 13.49 -0.83
N GLU A 157 16.53 13.68 -0.78
CA GLU A 157 17.27 14.51 -1.74
C GLU A 157 17.25 13.95 -3.17
N GLU A 158 17.16 12.63 -3.34
CA GLU A 158 17.13 11.93 -4.62
C GLU A 158 15.71 11.58 -5.07
N ALA A 159 14.73 11.69 -4.17
CA ALA A 159 13.35 11.34 -4.44
C ALA A 159 12.69 12.36 -5.37
N LYS A 160 11.93 11.87 -6.35
CA LYS A 160 11.22 12.70 -7.34
C LYS A 160 10.00 13.45 -6.78
N PHE A 161 9.77 13.44 -5.47
CA PHE A 161 8.52 13.86 -4.84
C PHE A 161 8.72 15.05 -3.91
N GLY A 162 7.73 15.95 -3.91
CA GLY A 162 7.54 16.97 -2.89
C GLY A 162 8.29 18.28 -3.13
N MET A 163 7.92 19.29 -2.35
CA MET A 163 8.43 20.65 -2.37
C MET A 163 9.49 20.84 -1.28
N THR A 164 10.52 21.65 -1.53
CA THR A 164 11.39 22.13 -0.45
C THR A 164 10.61 22.98 0.54
N LYS A 165 11.20 23.27 1.70
CA LYS A 165 10.56 24.14 2.71
C LYS A 165 10.23 25.53 2.15
N GLU A 166 11.14 26.12 1.41
CA GLU A 166 10.96 27.44 0.79
C GLU A 166 9.82 27.41 -0.24
N GLN A 167 9.78 26.39 -1.08
CA GLN A 167 8.69 26.19 -2.05
C GLN A 167 7.34 25.97 -1.36
N LEU A 168 7.30 25.20 -0.27
CA LEU A 168 6.07 24.95 0.51
C LEU A 168 5.52 26.25 1.11
N ILE A 169 6.37 27.08 1.72
CA ILE A 169 5.98 28.38 2.26
C ILE A 169 5.45 29.28 1.16
N GLN A 170 6.13 29.34 0.03
CA GLN A 170 5.70 30.13 -1.12
C GLN A 170 4.37 29.63 -1.70
N ALA A 171 4.20 28.29 -1.83
CA ALA A 171 2.97 27.67 -2.26
C ALA A 171 1.79 28.05 -1.39
N PHE A 172 1.96 28.05 -0.07
CA PHE A 172 0.91 28.41 0.87
C PHE A 172 0.53 29.88 0.78
N ILE A 173 1.48 30.78 0.59
CA ILE A 173 1.20 32.21 0.36
C ILE A 173 0.38 32.39 -0.92
N GLU A 174 0.82 31.81 -2.05
CA GLU A 174 0.15 31.92 -3.33
C GLU A 174 -1.27 31.29 -3.30
N LEU A 175 -1.39 30.10 -2.74
CA LEU A 175 -2.67 29.42 -2.62
C LEU A 175 -3.67 30.20 -1.73
N LYS A 176 -3.20 30.84 -0.66
CA LYS A 176 -4.02 31.72 0.16
C LYS A 176 -4.53 32.91 -0.63
N GLU A 177 -3.70 33.53 -1.46
CA GLU A 177 -4.11 34.62 -2.36
C GLU A 177 -5.12 34.13 -3.41
N LEU A 178 -5.03 32.87 -3.85
CA LEU A 178 -5.98 32.23 -4.74
C LEU A 178 -7.28 31.79 -4.06
N GLY A 179 -7.41 32.01 -2.76
CA GLY A 179 -8.62 31.80 -1.98
C GLY A 179 -8.79 30.43 -1.33
N VAL A 180 -7.69 29.71 -1.11
CA VAL A 180 -7.67 28.51 -0.25
C VAL A 180 -7.89 28.94 1.20
N GLU A 181 -8.74 28.21 1.90
CA GLU A 181 -9.18 28.51 3.27
C GLU A 181 -8.60 27.57 4.33
N GLU A 182 -8.41 26.28 3.98
CA GLU A 182 -7.85 25.25 4.87
C GLU A 182 -6.68 24.54 4.16
N PHE A 183 -5.56 24.40 4.88
CA PHE A 183 -4.33 23.86 4.33
C PHE A 183 -3.95 22.54 5.02
N GLY A 184 -3.31 21.64 4.28
CA GLY A 184 -2.68 20.43 4.78
C GLY A 184 -1.20 20.37 4.43
N ILE A 185 -0.42 19.72 5.28
CA ILE A 185 0.96 19.33 5.01
C ILE A 185 1.02 17.81 4.92
N HIS A 186 1.70 17.29 3.90
CA HIS A 186 1.88 15.86 3.66
C HIS A 186 3.36 15.56 3.48
N ALA A 187 3.83 14.39 3.95
CA ALA A 187 5.14 13.85 3.57
C ALA A 187 5.16 12.33 3.63
N LEU A 188 5.90 11.71 2.72
CA LEU A 188 6.22 10.29 2.72
C LEU A 188 7.73 10.15 2.54
N LEU A 189 8.45 9.72 3.60
CA LEU A 189 9.91 9.67 3.63
C LEU A 189 10.47 8.26 3.56
N ALA A 190 9.65 7.24 3.80
CA ALA A 190 10.08 5.85 3.77
C ALA A 190 8.95 4.90 3.36
N SER A 191 9.30 3.67 3.03
CA SER A 191 8.35 2.59 2.75
C SER A 191 8.82 1.31 3.40
N ASN A 192 7.95 0.65 4.16
CA ASN A 192 8.22 -0.58 4.93
C ASN A 192 9.26 -0.40 6.04
N THR A 193 9.18 0.65 6.80
CA THR A 193 10.00 0.81 8.00
C THR A 193 9.44 -0.06 9.14
N VAL A 194 10.26 -0.99 9.61
CA VAL A 194 9.93 -1.87 10.74
C VAL A 194 10.58 -1.29 12.00
N SER A 195 10.02 -0.19 12.48
CA SER A 195 10.41 0.51 13.70
C SER A 195 9.22 1.31 14.21
N ASN A 196 8.95 1.23 15.51
CA ASN A 196 7.92 2.04 16.17
C ASN A 196 8.27 3.54 16.21
N ASP A 197 9.54 3.90 15.96
CA ASP A 197 10.01 5.29 16.02
C ASP A 197 9.76 6.06 14.72
N TYR A 198 9.41 5.38 13.61
CA TYR A 198 9.26 6.00 12.30
C TYR A 198 8.23 7.15 12.29
N TYR A 199 7.00 6.87 12.71
CA TYR A 199 5.96 7.91 12.72
C TYR A 199 6.20 9.00 13.76
N PRO A 200 6.61 8.71 15.00
CA PRO A 200 7.00 9.76 15.94
C PRO A 200 8.08 10.70 15.40
N GLU A 201 9.11 10.18 14.74
CA GLU A 201 10.16 11.00 14.13
C GLU A 201 9.65 11.82 12.93
N LEU A 202 8.88 11.21 12.04
CA LEU A 202 8.22 11.91 10.93
C LEU A 202 7.28 13.01 11.46
N ALA A 203 6.50 12.70 12.49
CA ALA A 203 5.59 13.65 13.12
C ALA A 203 6.35 14.83 13.71
N ARG A 204 7.47 14.60 14.40
CA ARG A 204 8.32 15.69 14.94
C ARG A 204 8.74 16.66 13.84
N GLN A 205 9.29 16.14 12.75
CA GLN A 205 9.73 16.97 11.63
C GLN A 205 8.58 17.76 10.99
N LEU A 206 7.44 17.14 10.80
CA LEU A 206 6.27 17.82 10.22
C LEU A 206 5.60 18.80 11.16
N PHE A 207 5.60 18.55 12.45
CA PHE A 207 4.99 19.44 13.45
C PHE A 207 5.84 20.68 13.65
N GLU A 208 7.18 20.55 13.71
CA GLU A 208 8.09 21.70 13.73
C GLU A 208 7.96 22.55 12.46
N LEU A 209 7.90 21.90 11.29
CA LEU A 209 7.65 22.58 10.01
C LEU A 209 6.30 23.31 10.03
N ALA A 210 5.26 22.68 10.54
CA ALA A 210 3.92 23.25 10.59
C ALA A 210 3.85 24.53 11.41
N VAL A 211 4.52 24.56 12.57
CA VAL A 211 4.64 25.78 13.40
C VAL A 211 5.31 26.90 12.60
N GLU A 212 6.47 26.63 11.99
CA GLU A 212 7.21 27.60 11.18
C GLU A 212 6.39 28.13 10.00
N VAL A 213 5.69 27.22 9.29
CA VAL A 213 4.85 27.57 8.13
C VAL A 213 3.70 28.48 8.55
N VAL A 214 2.99 28.13 9.64
CA VAL A 214 1.87 28.94 10.13
C VAL A 214 2.34 30.31 10.61
N GLU A 215 3.46 30.39 11.32
CA GLU A 215 4.05 31.67 11.76
C GLU A 215 4.40 32.59 10.58
N LYS A 216 4.96 32.03 9.50
CA LYS A 216 5.38 32.80 8.32
C LYS A 216 4.26 33.21 7.39
N THR A 217 3.22 32.37 7.27
CA THR A 217 2.16 32.54 6.25
C THR A 217 0.82 32.99 6.82
N GLY A 218 0.59 32.75 8.10
CA GLY A 218 -0.70 32.99 8.75
C GLY A 218 -1.86 32.24 8.12
N VAL A 219 -1.61 31.04 7.57
CA VAL A 219 -2.65 30.17 7.02
C VAL A 219 -3.39 29.40 8.13
N HIS A 220 -4.60 28.95 7.84
CA HIS A 220 -5.29 27.99 8.68
C HIS A 220 -4.88 26.57 8.31
N LEU A 221 -4.04 25.95 9.14
CA LEU A 221 -3.61 24.56 8.99
C LEU A 221 -4.68 23.66 9.59
N GLY A 222 -5.38 22.89 8.76
CA GLY A 222 -6.46 22.00 9.17
C GLY A 222 -5.99 20.59 9.51
N PHE A 223 -4.94 20.10 8.82
CA PHE A 223 -4.43 18.75 9.02
C PHE A 223 -2.97 18.57 8.65
N ILE A 224 -2.36 17.53 9.21
CA ILE A 224 -1.05 17.01 8.83
C ILE A 224 -1.24 15.54 8.46
N ASN A 225 -0.79 15.17 7.26
CA ASN A 225 -0.88 13.82 6.74
C ASN A 225 0.51 13.14 6.83
N LEU A 226 0.62 12.15 7.70
CA LEU A 226 1.84 11.36 7.89
C LEU A 226 2.03 10.33 6.76
N SER A 227 1.06 10.25 5.83
CA SER A 227 1.07 9.31 4.70
C SER A 227 1.22 7.85 5.14
N GLY A 228 2.01 7.06 4.39
CA GLY A 228 2.30 5.66 4.69
C GLY A 228 3.69 5.48 5.31
N GLY A 229 4.27 4.31 5.05
CA GLY A 229 5.65 4.00 5.43
C GLY A 229 5.79 2.97 6.54
N VAL A 230 4.83 2.87 7.48
CA VAL A 230 4.83 1.83 8.51
C VAL A 230 4.81 0.45 7.84
N GLY A 231 5.82 -0.34 8.15
CA GLY A 231 6.06 -1.63 7.55
C GLY A 231 5.45 -2.79 8.31
N VAL A 232 5.64 -3.98 7.74
CA VAL A 232 5.33 -5.26 8.37
C VAL A 232 6.60 -6.11 8.44
N ASN A 233 6.67 -6.97 9.43
CA ASN A 233 7.76 -7.90 9.63
C ASN A 233 7.67 -9.06 8.62
N TYR A 234 8.23 -8.90 7.42
CA TYR A 234 8.24 -9.97 6.43
C TYR A 234 9.02 -11.20 6.88
N LYS A 235 10.10 -11.00 7.63
CA LYS A 235 10.95 -12.08 8.15
C LYS A 235 10.48 -12.53 9.53
N PRO A 236 10.49 -13.85 9.82
CA PRO A 236 10.03 -14.39 11.11
C PRO A 236 10.80 -13.89 12.33
N GLU A 237 12.05 -13.47 12.15
CA GLU A 237 12.92 -12.95 13.21
C GLU A 237 12.75 -11.44 13.47
N GLN A 238 12.01 -10.72 12.64
CA GLN A 238 11.72 -9.31 12.85
C GLN A 238 10.58 -9.13 13.84
N GLU A 239 10.74 -8.21 14.79
CA GLU A 239 9.64 -7.78 15.65
C GLU A 239 8.63 -6.97 14.84
N PRO A 240 7.34 -7.22 14.98
CA PRO A 240 6.30 -6.44 14.29
C PRO A 240 6.23 -5.01 14.86
N ASN A 241 5.81 -4.07 14.03
CA ASN A 241 5.40 -2.76 14.52
C ASN A 241 4.17 -2.88 15.42
N ASP A 242 4.17 -2.14 16.54
CA ASP A 242 3.04 -1.99 17.44
C ASP A 242 2.38 -0.64 17.22
N ILE A 243 1.18 -0.66 16.63
CA ILE A 243 0.47 0.57 16.27
C ILE A 243 0.03 1.39 17.48
N ALA A 244 -0.19 0.76 18.64
CA ALA A 244 -0.51 1.47 19.87
C ALA A 244 0.69 2.27 20.38
N ILE A 245 1.89 1.68 20.37
CA ILE A 245 3.14 2.37 20.70
C ILE A 245 3.41 3.52 19.73
N ILE A 246 3.20 3.29 18.43
CA ILE A 246 3.34 4.31 17.38
C ILE A 246 2.36 5.47 17.64
N GLY A 247 1.09 5.18 17.90
CA GLY A 247 0.07 6.19 18.18
C GLY A 247 0.36 7.01 19.43
N GLU A 248 0.85 6.38 20.50
CA GLU A 248 1.28 7.06 21.73
C GLU A 248 2.50 7.96 21.49
N GLY A 249 3.47 7.48 20.69
CA GLY A 249 4.64 8.26 20.31
C GLY A 249 4.27 9.53 19.53
N VAL A 250 3.38 9.42 18.54
CA VAL A 250 2.87 10.58 17.77
C VAL A 250 2.09 11.53 18.68
N HIS A 251 1.27 11.00 19.60
CA HIS A 251 0.53 11.81 20.58
C HIS A 251 1.46 12.62 21.47
N SER A 252 2.53 12.00 21.99
CA SER A 252 3.54 12.69 22.81
C SER A 252 4.17 13.85 22.05
N VAL A 253 4.56 13.67 20.80
CA VAL A 253 5.14 14.73 19.95
C VAL A 253 4.12 15.82 19.63
N PHE A 254 2.85 15.46 19.44
CA PHE A 254 1.75 16.41 19.23
C PHE A 254 1.57 17.34 20.45
N ASP A 255 1.59 16.75 21.64
CA ASP A 255 1.46 17.48 22.89
C ASP A 255 2.67 18.38 23.18
N GLU A 256 3.85 17.95 22.78
CA GLU A 256 5.10 18.69 22.92
C GLU A 256 5.18 19.91 22.00
N ILE A 257 4.75 19.78 20.73
CA ILE A 257 5.01 20.76 19.68
C ILE A 257 3.76 21.56 19.29
N LEU A 258 2.68 20.87 18.87
CA LEU A 258 1.53 21.55 18.29
C LEU A 258 0.62 22.23 19.33
N LYS A 259 0.37 21.58 20.47
CA LYS A 259 -0.48 22.18 21.50
C LYS A 259 0.08 23.50 22.05
N PRO A 260 1.37 23.62 22.43
CA PRO A 260 1.92 24.90 22.91
C PRO A 260 1.92 26.00 21.83
N ALA A 261 2.03 25.62 20.55
CA ALA A 261 1.96 26.54 19.41
C ALA A 261 0.51 26.99 19.06
N GLY A 262 -0.50 26.56 19.81
CA GLY A 262 -1.90 26.87 19.52
C GLY A 262 -2.51 26.06 18.35
N LEU A 263 -1.82 25.02 17.90
CA LEU A 263 -2.22 24.17 16.79
C LEU A 263 -2.86 22.84 17.25
N GLY A 264 -3.35 22.77 18.47
CA GLY A 264 -4.01 21.59 19.04
C GLY A 264 -5.30 21.15 18.31
N HIS A 265 -5.82 21.95 17.40
CA HIS A 265 -6.97 21.63 16.55
C HIS A 265 -6.61 20.87 15.26
N VAL A 266 -5.31 20.76 14.93
CA VAL A 266 -4.84 20.12 13.70
C VAL A 266 -5.14 18.63 13.72
N LYS A 267 -5.74 18.14 12.65
CA LYS A 267 -6.08 16.71 12.49
C LYS A 267 -4.88 15.95 11.97
N ILE A 268 -4.76 14.71 12.40
CA ILE A 268 -3.73 13.79 11.90
C ILE A 268 -4.36 12.83 10.91
N TYR A 269 -3.76 12.72 9.73
CA TYR A 269 -4.16 11.78 8.69
C TYR A 269 -3.03 10.80 8.41
N THR A 270 -3.41 9.61 7.94
CA THR A 270 -2.49 8.56 7.51
C THR A 270 -2.96 7.95 6.17
N GLU A 271 -2.01 7.37 5.41
CA GLU A 271 -2.27 6.71 4.11
C GLU A 271 -1.61 5.32 4.09
N LEU A 272 -2.00 4.49 5.07
CA LEU A 272 -1.38 3.20 5.29
C LEU A 272 -1.95 2.15 4.31
N GLY A 273 -1.14 1.70 3.35
CA GLY A 273 -1.50 0.57 2.50
C GLY A 273 -0.96 -0.75 3.02
N ARG A 274 0.37 -0.83 3.14
CA ARG A 274 1.08 -2.06 3.51
C ARG A 274 0.71 -2.55 4.91
N PHE A 275 0.77 -1.68 5.89
CA PHE A 275 0.44 -2.01 7.28
C PHE A 275 -0.98 -2.60 7.39
N MET A 276 -1.93 -2.02 6.67
CA MET A 276 -3.34 -2.40 6.71
C MET A 276 -3.60 -3.80 6.17
N LEU A 277 -2.88 -4.24 5.15
CA LEU A 277 -3.27 -5.44 4.38
C LEU A 277 -2.18 -6.50 4.21
N ALA A 278 -0.89 -6.17 4.26
CA ALA A 278 0.14 -7.12 3.84
C ALA A 278 0.05 -8.45 4.59
N ALA A 279 -0.06 -8.41 5.92
CA ALA A 279 -0.13 -9.61 6.76
C ALA A 279 -1.41 -10.43 6.57
N HIS A 280 -2.46 -9.81 6.01
CA HIS A 280 -3.78 -10.41 5.79
C HIS A 280 -3.96 -10.94 4.36
N GLY A 281 -2.86 -11.26 3.68
CA GLY A 281 -2.88 -11.87 2.36
C GLY A 281 -1.84 -12.97 2.19
N LEU A 282 -2.25 -14.04 1.52
CA LEU A 282 -1.43 -15.16 1.12
C LEU A 282 -1.49 -15.33 -0.40
N LEU A 283 -0.36 -15.63 -1.04
CA LEU A 283 -0.36 -16.18 -2.39
C LEU A 283 -0.29 -17.70 -2.27
N VAL A 284 -1.37 -18.35 -2.67
CA VAL A 284 -1.52 -19.81 -2.68
C VAL A 284 -1.03 -20.35 -4.01
N THR A 285 -0.13 -21.32 -3.97
CA THR A 285 0.50 -21.87 -5.17
C THR A 285 0.81 -23.36 -5.00
N ARG A 286 0.87 -24.10 -6.11
CA ARG A 286 1.16 -25.52 -6.11
C ARG A 286 2.49 -25.81 -6.78
N VAL A 287 3.24 -26.74 -6.22
CA VAL A 287 4.50 -27.21 -6.79
C VAL A 287 4.19 -28.03 -8.05
N THR A 288 4.75 -27.61 -9.16
CA THR A 288 4.56 -28.26 -10.47
C THR A 288 5.78 -29.04 -10.94
N HIS A 289 6.97 -28.59 -10.55
CA HIS A 289 8.25 -29.19 -10.97
C HIS A 289 9.28 -29.14 -9.84
N LYS A 290 10.17 -30.14 -9.85
CA LYS A 290 11.40 -30.14 -9.03
C LYS A 290 12.57 -30.45 -9.93
N LYS A 291 13.61 -29.64 -9.88
CA LYS A 291 14.78 -29.77 -10.75
C LYS A 291 16.04 -29.60 -9.95
N LYS A 292 17.01 -30.49 -10.15
CA LYS A 292 18.34 -30.41 -9.55
C LYS A 292 19.39 -30.24 -10.64
N THR A 293 20.19 -29.17 -10.52
CA THR A 293 21.38 -28.93 -11.33
C THR A 293 22.51 -28.58 -10.38
N TYR A 294 23.10 -27.38 -10.49
CA TYR A 294 24.03 -26.84 -9.47
C TYR A 294 23.30 -26.42 -8.18
N ARG A 295 21.98 -26.20 -8.26
CA ARG A 295 21.08 -25.92 -7.16
C ARG A 295 19.83 -26.78 -7.30
N THR A 296 19.07 -26.88 -6.23
CA THR A 296 17.71 -27.46 -6.27
C THR A 296 16.70 -26.36 -6.50
N TYR A 297 15.84 -26.54 -7.48
CA TYR A 297 14.74 -25.63 -7.83
C TYR A 297 13.41 -26.29 -7.58
N VAL A 298 12.54 -25.60 -6.86
CA VAL A 298 11.14 -25.95 -6.68
C VAL A 298 10.34 -25.00 -7.56
N GLY A 299 9.81 -25.52 -8.67
CA GLY A 299 8.97 -24.76 -9.60
C GLY A 299 7.51 -24.78 -9.18
N VAL A 300 6.89 -23.61 -9.13
CA VAL A 300 5.49 -23.44 -8.76
C VAL A 300 4.67 -22.89 -9.93
N ASP A 301 3.34 -23.01 -9.87
CA ASP A 301 2.42 -22.45 -10.87
C ASP A 301 2.25 -20.92 -10.78
N ALA A 302 2.58 -20.31 -9.63
CA ALA A 302 2.74 -18.86 -9.52
C ALA A 302 4.02 -18.37 -10.20
N SER A 303 4.08 -17.08 -10.49
CA SER A 303 5.27 -16.40 -11.04
C SER A 303 5.33 -14.95 -10.55
N ALA A 304 6.35 -14.20 -10.97
CA ALA A 304 6.45 -12.77 -10.68
C ALA A 304 5.28 -11.95 -11.22
N VAL A 305 4.48 -12.49 -12.15
CA VAL A 305 3.18 -11.92 -12.56
C VAL A 305 2.22 -11.79 -11.37
N ASN A 306 2.28 -12.73 -10.42
CA ASN A 306 1.44 -12.74 -9.23
C ASN A 306 2.06 -11.97 -8.06
N LEU A 307 3.40 -12.00 -7.92
CA LEU A 307 4.13 -11.33 -6.85
C LEU A 307 5.49 -10.83 -7.35
N LEU A 308 5.53 -9.57 -7.77
CA LEU A 308 6.74 -8.96 -8.38
C LEU A 308 7.84 -8.63 -7.38
N ARG A 309 7.49 -8.32 -6.13
CA ARG A 309 8.42 -7.76 -5.14
C ARG A 309 9.72 -8.55 -4.93
N PRO A 310 9.74 -9.88 -4.83
CA PRO A 310 11.00 -10.64 -4.75
C PRO A 310 11.91 -10.46 -5.95
N ALA A 311 11.34 -10.37 -7.15
CA ALA A 311 12.10 -10.17 -8.38
C ALA A 311 12.65 -8.75 -8.52
N MET A 312 11.87 -7.74 -8.14
CA MET A 312 12.18 -6.31 -8.32
C MET A 312 13.09 -5.76 -7.22
N TYR A 313 12.81 -6.11 -5.95
CA TYR A 313 13.50 -5.54 -4.78
C TYR A 313 14.35 -6.54 -4.02
N GLY A 314 14.39 -7.83 -4.44
CA GLY A 314 14.93 -8.89 -3.60
C GLY A 314 14.15 -9.10 -2.29
N ALA A 315 12.89 -8.64 -2.25
CA ALA A 315 12.07 -8.64 -1.06
C ALA A 315 11.86 -10.06 -0.52
N TYR A 316 12.02 -10.20 0.78
CA TYR A 316 11.72 -11.46 1.45
C TYR A 316 10.21 -11.62 1.62
N HIS A 317 9.73 -12.83 1.34
CA HIS A 317 8.43 -13.33 1.78
C HIS A 317 8.64 -14.70 2.40
N HIS A 318 8.00 -14.95 3.55
CA HIS A 318 8.03 -16.27 4.17
C HIS A 318 7.22 -17.26 3.33
N ILE A 319 7.71 -18.51 3.23
CA ILE A 319 7.03 -19.58 2.49
C ILE A 319 6.81 -20.74 3.44
N THR A 320 5.57 -21.20 3.52
CA THR A 320 5.18 -22.40 4.29
C THR A 320 4.75 -23.50 3.34
N ASN A 321 5.30 -24.70 3.49
CA ASN A 321 4.75 -25.91 2.88
C ASN A 321 3.61 -26.43 3.76
N MET A 322 2.39 -26.41 3.23
CA MET A 322 1.18 -26.78 3.97
C MET A 322 1.01 -28.30 4.10
N ASP A 323 1.63 -29.07 3.23
CA ASP A 323 1.54 -30.54 3.21
C ASP A 323 2.61 -31.21 4.09
N ARG A 324 3.78 -30.56 4.27
CA ARG A 324 4.97 -31.16 4.92
C ARG A 324 5.65 -30.21 5.93
N PRO A 325 4.91 -29.68 6.93
CA PRO A 325 5.49 -28.65 7.82
C PRO A 325 6.57 -29.17 8.74
N GLU A 326 6.64 -30.49 9.01
CA GLU A 326 7.55 -31.14 9.96
C GLU A 326 8.61 -32.03 9.28
N GLU A 327 8.71 -32.03 7.95
CA GLU A 327 9.70 -32.80 7.20
C GLU A 327 11.12 -32.27 7.41
N ALA A 328 12.11 -33.14 7.14
CA ALA A 328 13.51 -32.70 7.05
C ALA A 328 13.66 -31.57 6.02
N THR A 329 14.53 -30.61 6.28
CA THR A 329 14.71 -29.46 5.43
C THR A 329 15.72 -29.67 4.29
N GLU A 330 15.53 -28.96 3.21
CA GLU A 330 16.47 -28.83 2.10
C GLU A 330 16.63 -27.37 1.67
N VAL A 331 17.78 -27.02 1.09
CA VAL A 331 18.04 -25.66 0.57
C VAL A 331 17.63 -25.59 -0.89
N VAL A 332 16.67 -24.72 -1.20
CA VAL A 332 16.07 -24.60 -2.55
C VAL A 332 15.95 -23.15 -3.01
N ASP A 333 15.88 -22.96 -4.33
CA ASP A 333 15.32 -21.76 -4.95
C ASP A 333 13.86 -22.08 -5.31
N VAL A 334 12.89 -21.25 -4.86
CA VAL A 334 11.47 -21.34 -5.28
C VAL A 334 11.27 -20.41 -6.45
N VAL A 335 10.81 -20.96 -7.59
CA VAL A 335 10.84 -20.27 -8.89
C VAL A 335 9.51 -20.39 -9.62
N GLY A 336 9.17 -19.34 -10.39
CA GLY A 336 8.08 -19.36 -11.34
C GLY A 336 8.51 -19.87 -12.73
N SER A 337 7.65 -19.65 -13.72
CA SER A 337 7.79 -20.19 -15.08
C SER A 337 8.07 -19.14 -16.16
N LEU A 338 8.44 -17.91 -15.78
CA LEU A 338 8.75 -16.85 -16.74
C LEU A 338 10.13 -17.07 -17.38
N CYS A 339 10.30 -16.59 -18.62
CA CYS A 339 11.59 -16.47 -19.28
C CYS A 339 12.41 -15.29 -18.70
N GLU A 340 12.37 -15.12 -17.39
CA GLU A 340 13.04 -14.09 -16.60
C GLU A 340 13.78 -14.76 -15.44
N ASN A 341 15.11 -14.61 -15.41
CA ASN A 341 15.94 -15.30 -14.42
C ASN A 341 15.65 -14.85 -12.96
N ASN A 342 15.09 -13.66 -12.78
CA ASN A 342 14.69 -13.15 -11.46
C ASN A 342 13.27 -13.58 -11.03
N ASP A 343 12.58 -14.40 -11.82
CA ASP A 343 11.31 -15.00 -11.42
C ASP A 343 11.52 -16.05 -10.31
N LYS A 344 11.89 -15.54 -9.13
CA LYS A 344 12.26 -16.32 -7.94
C LYS A 344 11.61 -15.71 -6.71
N PHE A 345 10.77 -16.47 -6.05
CA PHE A 345 10.16 -16.08 -4.78
C PHE A 345 11.14 -16.21 -3.60
N ALA A 346 12.07 -17.18 -3.70
CA ALA A 346 13.13 -17.39 -2.72
C ALA A 346 14.40 -17.91 -3.40
N LYS A 347 15.54 -17.51 -2.85
CA LYS A 347 16.87 -17.95 -3.29
C LYS A 347 17.59 -18.59 -2.10
N GLN A 348 18.09 -19.81 -2.26
CA GLN A 348 18.83 -20.57 -1.24
C GLN A 348 18.08 -20.57 0.10
N ARG A 349 16.77 -20.82 0.04
CA ARG A 349 15.90 -20.88 1.20
C ARG A 349 15.87 -22.30 1.78
N GLU A 350 16.05 -22.41 3.07
CA GLU A 350 15.76 -23.65 3.79
C GLU A 350 14.25 -23.81 3.93
N LEU A 351 13.72 -24.88 3.34
CA LEU A 351 12.30 -25.25 3.41
C LEU A 351 12.21 -26.75 3.73
N PRO A 352 11.06 -27.20 4.28
CA PRO A 352 10.76 -28.63 4.35
C PRO A 352 10.93 -29.29 2.98
N VAL A 353 11.38 -30.54 2.95
CA VAL A 353 11.50 -31.31 1.69
C VAL A 353 10.17 -31.25 0.95
N THR A 354 10.20 -30.69 -0.24
CA THR A 354 9.01 -30.32 -1.00
C THR A 354 8.86 -31.19 -2.21
N GLU A 355 7.67 -31.74 -2.46
CA GLU A 355 7.38 -32.64 -3.58
C GLU A 355 6.40 -32.00 -4.56
N ILE A 356 6.36 -32.55 -5.79
CA ILE A 356 5.39 -32.13 -6.82
C ILE A 356 3.96 -32.41 -6.31
N GLY A 357 3.12 -31.39 -6.41
CA GLY A 357 1.74 -31.41 -5.93
C GLY A 357 1.56 -30.74 -4.57
N ASP A 358 2.62 -30.50 -3.79
CA ASP A 358 2.50 -29.82 -2.49
C ASP A 358 1.94 -28.40 -2.67
N LEU A 359 1.12 -27.99 -1.71
CA LEU A 359 0.62 -26.64 -1.56
C LEU A 359 1.60 -25.77 -0.76
N LEU A 360 2.04 -24.70 -1.37
CA LEU A 360 2.81 -23.66 -0.70
C LEU A 360 1.97 -22.40 -0.52
N VAL A 361 2.16 -21.74 0.62
CA VAL A 361 1.65 -20.38 0.82
C VAL A 361 2.82 -19.41 0.97
N ILE A 362 2.76 -18.30 0.24
CA ILE A 362 3.70 -17.20 0.34
C ILE A 362 3.01 -16.10 1.15
N HIS A 363 3.58 -15.76 2.31
CA HIS A 363 2.99 -14.86 3.28
C HIS A 363 3.11 -13.38 2.91
N ASP A 364 2.32 -12.55 3.60
CA ASP A 364 2.37 -11.08 3.56
C ASP A 364 2.19 -10.49 2.15
N THR A 365 1.32 -11.09 1.36
CA THR A 365 1.06 -10.67 -0.02
C THR A 365 -0.19 -9.81 -0.17
N GLY A 366 -0.86 -9.46 0.94
CA GLY A 366 -2.12 -8.71 0.92
C GLY A 366 -2.00 -7.27 0.41
N ALA A 367 -0.80 -6.69 0.45
CA ALA A 367 -0.52 -5.37 -0.11
C ALA A 367 0.67 -5.42 -1.06
N HIS A 368 0.59 -4.71 -2.19
CA HIS A 368 1.63 -4.67 -3.23
C HIS A 368 2.00 -6.06 -3.76
N GLY A 369 1.10 -7.02 -3.61
CA GLY A 369 1.18 -8.35 -4.22
C GLY A 369 0.53 -8.34 -5.60
N PHE A 370 -0.79 -8.59 -5.66
CA PHE A 370 -1.53 -8.56 -6.91
C PHE A 370 -1.39 -7.20 -7.65
N SER A 371 -1.46 -6.08 -6.92
CA SER A 371 -1.47 -4.74 -7.52
C SER A 371 -0.21 -4.40 -8.33
N MET A 372 0.97 -4.86 -7.89
CA MET A 372 2.23 -4.64 -8.60
C MET A 372 2.48 -5.67 -9.72
N GLY A 373 1.60 -6.63 -9.88
CA GLY A 373 1.73 -7.63 -10.92
C GLY A 373 1.76 -7.02 -12.32
N TYR A 374 2.47 -7.68 -13.21
CA TYR A 374 2.61 -7.30 -14.61
C TYR A 374 2.36 -8.52 -15.50
N GLN A 375 2.39 -8.34 -16.81
CA GLN A 375 2.24 -9.44 -17.76
C GLN A 375 3.53 -9.60 -18.57
N TYR A 376 4.18 -10.77 -18.42
CA TYR A 376 5.32 -11.18 -19.21
C TYR A 376 5.12 -12.63 -19.68
N ASN A 377 5.67 -13.00 -20.83
CA ASN A 377 5.36 -14.25 -21.55
C ASN A 377 3.86 -14.47 -21.78
N ALA A 378 3.06 -13.41 -21.82
CA ALA A 378 1.58 -13.47 -21.90
C ALA A 378 0.95 -14.36 -20.79
N LYS A 379 1.59 -14.45 -19.62
CA LYS A 379 0.99 -15.15 -18.47
C LYS A 379 -0.19 -14.35 -17.93
N LEU A 380 -1.26 -15.07 -17.66
CA LEU A 380 -2.50 -14.50 -17.15
C LEU A 380 -2.41 -14.23 -15.65
N ARG A 381 -3.15 -13.23 -15.19
CA ARG A 381 -3.21 -12.87 -13.77
C ARG A 381 -4.15 -13.80 -13.02
N SER A 382 -3.80 -14.10 -11.79
CA SER A 382 -4.53 -15.01 -10.90
C SER A 382 -5.83 -14.42 -10.36
N ALA A 383 -6.66 -15.28 -9.76
CA ALA A 383 -7.82 -14.85 -8.99
C ALA A 383 -7.43 -14.17 -7.68
N GLU A 384 -8.39 -13.41 -7.12
CA GLU A 384 -8.39 -12.93 -5.74
C GLU A 384 -9.61 -13.48 -5.01
N VAL A 385 -9.40 -14.06 -3.84
CA VAL A 385 -10.42 -14.71 -3.01
C VAL A 385 -10.41 -14.07 -1.63
N LEU A 386 -11.56 -13.81 -1.06
CA LEU A 386 -11.75 -13.28 0.29
C LEU A 386 -12.28 -14.38 1.21
N LEU A 387 -11.56 -14.68 2.28
CA LEU A 387 -12.07 -15.46 3.40
C LEU A 387 -12.83 -14.52 4.33
N GLN A 388 -14.14 -14.68 4.37
CA GLN A 388 -15.04 -13.83 5.14
C GLN A 388 -15.02 -14.18 6.65
N GLU A 389 -15.49 -13.27 7.51
CA GLU A 389 -15.55 -13.50 8.96
C GLU A 389 -16.39 -14.73 9.37
N ASP A 390 -17.35 -15.13 8.53
CA ASP A 390 -18.17 -16.33 8.74
C ASP A 390 -17.48 -17.64 8.28
N GLY A 391 -16.24 -17.53 7.78
CA GLY A 391 -15.44 -18.66 7.27
C GLY A 391 -15.78 -19.06 5.83
N GLN A 392 -16.71 -18.38 5.16
CA GLN A 392 -16.98 -18.63 3.74
C GLN A 392 -15.95 -17.93 2.85
N ALA A 393 -15.61 -18.56 1.73
CA ALA A 393 -14.74 -17.95 0.73
C ALA A 393 -15.57 -17.33 -0.40
N ARG A 394 -15.19 -16.13 -0.82
CA ARG A 394 -15.84 -15.41 -1.90
C ARG A 394 -14.83 -14.99 -2.97
N LEU A 395 -15.13 -15.30 -4.23
CA LEU A 395 -14.37 -14.77 -5.35
C LEU A 395 -14.58 -13.25 -5.46
N ILE A 396 -13.52 -12.46 -5.31
CA ILE A 396 -13.56 -10.99 -5.40
C ILE A 396 -12.90 -10.44 -6.66
N ARG A 397 -12.15 -11.29 -7.36
CA ARG A 397 -11.66 -11.10 -8.73
C ARG A 397 -11.45 -12.47 -9.37
N ARG A 398 -12.05 -12.73 -10.52
CA ARG A 398 -11.75 -13.94 -11.26
C ARG A 398 -10.34 -13.90 -11.85
N ALA A 399 -9.75 -15.06 -12.09
CA ALA A 399 -8.55 -15.13 -12.90
C ALA A 399 -8.80 -14.60 -14.32
N GLU A 400 -7.77 -14.05 -14.96
CA GLU A 400 -7.82 -13.68 -16.36
C GLU A 400 -7.98 -14.92 -17.25
N LYS A 401 -8.64 -14.72 -18.37
CA LYS A 401 -8.72 -15.66 -19.48
C LYS A 401 -7.95 -15.12 -20.68
N PRO A 402 -7.58 -15.94 -21.67
CA PRO A 402 -6.91 -15.47 -22.88
C PRO A 402 -7.62 -14.28 -23.53
N GLU A 403 -8.95 -14.26 -23.52
CA GLU A 403 -9.76 -13.19 -24.06
C GLU A 403 -9.48 -11.84 -23.38
N ASP A 404 -9.26 -11.83 -22.07
CA ASP A 404 -8.96 -10.59 -21.32
C ASP A 404 -7.61 -10.01 -21.76
N TYR A 405 -6.60 -10.86 -21.94
CA TYR A 405 -5.28 -10.43 -22.39
C TYR A 405 -5.32 -9.90 -23.82
N LEU A 406 -6.10 -10.52 -24.68
CA LEU A 406 -6.20 -10.20 -26.11
C LEU A 406 -7.24 -9.11 -26.42
N ALA A 407 -8.05 -8.71 -25.43
CA ALA A 407 -9.17 -7.75 -25.62
C ALA A 407 -8.76 -6.40 -26.21
N THR A 408 -7.52 -5.97 -26.00
CA THR A 408 -7.00 -4.68 -26.49
C THR A 408 -6.28 -4.80 -27.84
N LEU A 409 -6.11 -6.02 -28.39
CA LEU A 409 -5.44 -6.23 -29.65
C LEU A 409 -6.39 -5.94 -30.81
N TYR A 410 -5.99 -5.02 -31.67
CA TYR A 410 -6.81 -4.64 -32.81
C TYR A 410 -6.71 -5.65 -33.95
N GLY A 411 -7.87 -6.12 -34.47
CA GLY A 411 -7.93 -7.05 -35.60
C GLY A 411 -7.53 -8.50 -35.27
N PHE A 412 -7.43 -8.85 -33.97
CA PHE A 412 -7.18 -10.22 -33.53
C PHE A 412 -8.47 -10.86 -33.01
N ASP A 413 -8.86 -11.98 -33.63
CA ASP A 413 -10.06 -12.74 -33.29
C ASP A 413 -9.66 -14.18 -32.97
N ILE A 414 -9.88 -14.59 -31.72
CA ILE A 414 -9.53 -15.94 -31.23
C ILE A 414 -10.55 -17.01 -31.58
N GLU A 415 -11.74 -16.63 -32.08
CA GLU A 415 -12.78 -17.59 -32.49
C GLU A 415 -12.56 -18.16 -33.92
N LYS A 416 -11.43 -17.83 -34.56
CA LYS A 416 -11.10 -18.32 -35.90
C LYS A 416 -10.06 -19.43 -35.86
#